data_bec6688f5eca608ec5f630a919312764
#
_entry.id   bec6688f5eca608ec5f630a919312764
#
_cell.length_a   1.000
_cell.length_b   1.000
_cell.length_c   1.000
_cell.angle_alpha   90.00
_cell.angle_beta   90.00
_cell.angle_gamma   90.00
#
_symmetry.space_group_name_H-M   'P 1'
#
loop_
_entity.id
_entity.type
_entity.pdbx_description
1 polymer ?
#
loop_
_entity_poly.entity_id
_entity_poly.type
_entity_poly.pdbx_seq_one_letter_code
_entity_poly.pdbx_strand_id
1 'polypeptide(L)'
;DHVVYIGTASKLIAPSLRVAWIAAPRRLRERLRVELESRGLVVNEATGLALAEFIASGSLATHHARVTRTYAARRAALVAAASDHLPFVVLDGVEAGLHVVLRLPDDVDDLGVVTRLEQVGVAVSPLSAYTVATPVRGLVLCYAGLPETQADAAVRALAGAIGPDALT
;
A
#
# COMPACT_ATOMS: atom_id res chain seq x y z
N ASP A 1 -7.59 -6.86 -27.02
CA ASP A 1 -8.24 -8.18 -26.85
C ASP A 1 -7.43 -9.20 -26.02
N HIS A 2 -6.28 -8.83 -25.45
CA HIS A 2 -5.41 -9.74 -24.69
C HIS A 2 -5.20 -9.31 -23.24
N VAL A 3 -5.81 -8.20 -22.80
CA VAL A 3 -5.66 -7.68 -21.45
C VAL A 3 -6.87 -8.10 -20.60
N VAL A 4 -6.59 -8.63 -19.41
CA VAL A 4 -7.56 -8.83 -18.34
C VAL A 4 -7.23 -7.83 -17.23
N TYR A 5 -8.19 -6.97 -16.92
CA TYR A 5 -8.05 -6.00 -15.82
C TYR A 5 -8.71 -6.57 -14.56
N ILE A 6 -8.01 -6.51 -13.45
CA ILE A 6 -8.52 -6.90 -12.14
C ILE A 6 -8.52 -5.67 -11.24
N GLY A 7 -9.70 -5.31 -10.74
CA GLY A 7 -9.88 -4.24 -9.77
C GLY A 7 -10.39 -4.76 -8.43
N THR A 8 -10.18 -3.99 -7.37
CA THR A 8 -10.64 -4.37 -6.02
C THR A 8 -11.14 -3.18 -5.22
N ALA A 9 -12.16 -3.41 -4.39
CA ALA A 9 -12.64 -2.44 -3.41
C ALA A 9 -11.75 -2.36 -2.15
N SER A 10 -10.83 -3.30 -1.96
CA SER A 10 -10.05 -3.46 -0.73
C SER A 10 -9.19 -2.25 -0.36
N LYS A 11 -8.65 -1.54 -1.36
CA LYS A 11 -7.78 -0.38 -1.13
C LYS A 11 -8.55 0.94 -1.06
N LEU A 12 -9.71 0.99 -1.71
CA LEU A 12 -10.55 2.18 -1.76
C LEU A 12 -11.51 2.28 -0.58
N ILE A 13 -12.05 1.14 -0.11
CA ILE A 13 -13.07 1.09 0.95
C ILE A 13 -12.51 0.36 2.17
N ALA A 14 -12.43 -0.98 2.12
CA ALA A 14 -11.89 -1.80 3.19
C ALA A 14 -11.47 -3.18 2.69
N PRO A 15 -10.34 -3.73 3.15
CA PRO A 15 -9.89 -5.08 2.80
C PRO A 15 -10.88 -6.18 3.20
N SER A 16 -11.65 -5.97 4.29
CA SER A 16 -12.65 -6.90 4.81
C SER A 16 -13.85 -7.12 3.91
N LEU A 17 -14.13 -6.21 2.95
CA LEU A 17 -15.21 -6.37 1.99
C LEU A 17 -14.99 -7.56 1.05
N ARG A 18 -13.75 -7.92 0.76
CA ARG A 18 -13.39 -9.05 -0.12
C ARG A 18 -14.07 -9.00 -1.49
N VAL A 19 -14.29 -7.80 -2.04
CA VAL A 19 -14.89 -7.59 -3.36
C VAL A 19 -13.81 -7.19 -4.35
N ALA A 20 -13.81 -7.92 -5.47
CA ALA A 20 -12.99 -7.62 -6.63
C ALA A 20 -13.84 -7.81 -7.92
N TRP A 21 -13.39 -7.24 -9.02
CA TRP A 21 -14.00 -7.40 -10.32
C TRP A 21 -12.96 -7.69 -11.39
N ILE A 22 -13.39 -8.40 -12.42
CA ILE A 22 -12.56 -8.73 -13.57
C ILE A 22 -13.22 -8.18 -14.83
N ALA A 23 -12.51 -7.29 -15.53
CA ALA A 23 -12.89 -6.87 -16.87
C ALA A 23 -12.06 -7.68 -17.87
N ALA A 24 -12.71 -8.64 -18.53
CA ALA A 24 -12.08 -9.58 -19.44
C ALA A 24 -12.64 -9.48 -20.86
N PRO A 25 -11.86 -9.81 -21.90
CA PRO A 25 -12.33 -9.97 -23.26
C PRO A 25 -13.51 -10.96 -23.34
N ARG A 26 -14.46 -10.71 -24.26
CA ARG A 26 -15.69 -11.53 -24.39
C ARG A 26 -15.43 -13.03 -24.45
N ARG A 27 -14.37 -13.45 -25.17
CA ARG A 27 -13.98 -14.87 -25.36
C ARG A 27 -13.55 -15.56 -24.05
N LEU A 28 -13.14 -14.82 -23.01
CA LEU A 28 -12.68 -15.38 -21.74
C LEU A 28 -13.74 -15.33 -20.63
N ARG A 29 -14.79 -14.52 -20.79
CA ARG A 29 -15.75 -14.24 -19.71
C ARG A 29 -16.44 -15.50 -19.19
N GLU A 30 -16.97 -16.32 -20.09
CA GLU A 30 -17.72 -17.51 -19.70
C GLU A 30 -16.81 -18.53 -18.98
N ARG A 31 -15.62 -18.78 -19.52
CA ARG A 31 -14.65 -19.68 -18.87
C ARG A 31 -14.21 -19.16 -17.50
N LEU A 32 -13.97 -17.86 -17.38
CA LEU A 32 -13.61 -17.25 -16.08
C LEU A 32 -14.77 -17.36 -15.10
N ARG A 33 -16.02 -17.12 -15.53
CA ARG A 33 -17.20 -17.25 -14.67
C ARG A 33 -17.32 -18.66 -14.11
N VAL A 34 -17.26 -19.68 -14.98
CA VAL A 34 -17.34 -21.09 -14.56
C VAL A 34 -16.23 -21.46 -13.61
N GLU A 35 -14.98 -21.05 -13.88
CA GLU A 35 -13.83 -21.32 -13.00
C GLU A 35 -13.97 -20.64 -11.63
N LEU A 36 -14.42 -19.39 -11.59
CA LEU A 36 -14.62 -18.67 -10.33
C LEU A 36 -15.72 -19.30 -9.48
N GLU A 37 -16.85 -19.64 -10.11
CA GLU A 37 -17.98 -20.31 -9.44
C GLU A 37 -17.60 -21.69 -8.91
N SER A 38 -16.90 -22.49 -9.70
CA SER A 38 -16.44 -23.84 -9.28
C SER A 38 -15.49 -23.83 -8.09
N ARG A 39 -14.78 -22.71 -7.90
CA ARG A 39 -13.85 -22.48 -6.76
C ARG A 39 -14.52 -21.79 -5.58
N GLY A 40 -15.83 -21.54 -5.65
CA GLY A 40 -16.56 -20.81 -4.61
C GLY A 40 -16.16 -19.34 -4.46
N LEU A 41 -15.54 -18.74 -5.49
CA LEU A 41 -15.13 -17.34 -5.50
C LEU A 41 -16.30 -16.45 -5.92
N VAL A 42 -17.33 -16.42 -5.09
CA VAL A 42 -18.55 -15.63 -5.29
C VAL A 42 -18.60 -14.53 -4.24
N VAL A 43 -19.00 -13.33 -4.67
CA VAL A 43 -19.23 -12.23 -3.74
C VAL A 43 -20.46 -12.52 -2.89
N ASN A 44 -20.35 -12.29 -1.58
CA ASN A 44 -21.51 -12.35 -0.70
C ASN A 44 -22.59 -11.36 -1.18
N GLU A 45 -23.82 -11.83 -1.32
CA GLU A 45 -24.93 -11.07 -1.91
C GLU A 45 -25.20 -9.76 -1.15
N ALA A 46 -25.25 -9.81 0.18
CA ALA A 46 -25.47 -8.60 0.98
C ALA A 46 -24.36 -7.55 0.78
N THR A 47 -23.11 -8.00 0.70
CA THR A 47 -21.97 -7.11 0.42
C THR A 47 -22.08 -6.53 -1.01
N GLY A 48 -22.48 -7.34 -1.97
CA GLY A 48 -22.69 -6.91 -3.35
C GLY A 48 -23.78 -5.84 -3.47
N LEU A 49 -24.94 -6.06 -2.83
CA LEU A 49 -26.06 -5.12 -2.81
C LEU A 49 -25.69 -3.81 -2.09
N ALA A 50 -25.01 -3.89 -0.94
CA ALA A 50 -24.54 -2.70 -0.23
C ALA A 50 -23.54 -1.87 -1.06
N LEU A 51 -22.63 -2.53 -1.78
CA LEU A 51 -21.72 -1.84 -2.67
C LEU A 51 -22.44 -1.23 -3.88
N ALA A 52 -23.42 -1.90 -4.45
CA ALA A 52 -24.23 -1.39 -5.55
C ALA A 52 -24.97 -0.11 -5.13
N GLU A 53 -25.61 -0.09 -3.96
CA GLU A 53 -26.24 1.10 -3.39
C GLU A 53 -25.23 2.22 -3.11
N PHE A 54 -24.07 1.90 -2.56
CA PHE A 54 -23.00 2.84 -2.31
C PHE A 54 -22.49 3.52 -3.58
N ILE A 55 -22.48 2.79 -4.70
CA ILE A 55 -22.15 3.31 -6.03
C ILE A 55 -23.29 4.17 -6.56
N ALA A 56 -24.53 3.64 -6.56
CA ALA A 56 -25.70 4.28 -7.15
C ALA A 56 -26.07 5.61 -6.47
N SER A 57 -25.92 5.71 -5.16
CA SER A 57 -26.14 6.94 -4.38
C SER A 57 -25.07 8.03 -4.62
N GLY A 58 -23.99 7.75 -5.35
CA GLY A 58 -22.85 8.67 -5.50
C GLY A 58 -21.93 8.75 -4.27
N SER A 59 -22.24 8.02 -3.20
CA SER A 59 -21.45 8.01 -1.96
C SER A 59 -20.03 7.50 -2.17
N LEU A 60 -19.85 6.53 -3.07
CA LEU A 60 -18.52 6.04 -3.45
C LEU A 60 -17.64 7.14 -4.06
N ALA A 61 -18.18 7.98 -4.94
CA ALA A 61 -17.43 9.08 -5.54
C ALA A 61 -17.00 10.12 -4.48
N THR A 62 -17.89 10.46 -3.57
CA THR A 62 -17.61 11.36 -2.45
C THR A 62 -16.54 10.78 -1.53
N HIS A 63 -16.66 9.50 -1.17
CA HIS A 63 -15.67 8.78 -0.37
C HIS A 63 -14.30 8.78 -1.06
N HIS A 64 -14.24 8.42 -2.35
CA HIS A 64 -13.00 8.41 -3.13
C HIS A 64 -12.31 9.77 -3.11
N ALA A 65 -13.04 10.86 -3.40
CA ALA A 65 -12.48 12.21 -3.39
C ALA A 65 -11.91 12.59 -2.02
N ARG A 66 -12.58 12.21 -0.93
CA ARG A 66 -12.11 12.45 0.45
C ARG A 66 -10.84 11.67 0.75
N VAL A 67 -10.84 10.36 0.46
CA VAL A 67 -9.71 9.45 0.73
C VAL A 67 -8.48 9.87 -0.07
N THR A 68 -8.65 10.25 -1.34
CA THR A 68 -7.54 10.74 -2.18
C THR A 68 -6.89 11.98 -1.58
N ARG A 69 -7.67 12.95 -1.08
CA ARG A 69 -7.11 14.13 -0.42
C ARG A 69 -6.37 13.78 0.87
N THR A 70 -6.96 12.92 1.71
CA THR A 70 -6.33 12.47 2.96
C THR A 70 -5.01 11.76 2.69
N TYR A 71 -4.97 10.85 1.74
CA TYR A 71 -3.74 10.13 1.43
C TYR A 71 -2.67 11.02 0.78
N ALA A 72 -3.07 12.01 -0.04
CA ALA A 72 -2.15 13.01 -0.57
C ALA A 72 -1.51 13.84 0.54
N ALA A 73 -2.27 14.29 1.53
CA ALA A 73 -1.75 15.05 2.68
C ALA A 73 -0.77 14.21 3.53
N ARG A 74 -1.16 12.98 3.86
CA ARG A 74 -0.29 12.04 4.62
C ARG A 74 1.01 11.73 3.90
N ARG A 75 0.93 11.49 2.60
CA ARG A 75 2.11 11.27 1.77
C ARG A 75 3.02 12.49 1.76
N ALA A 76 2.46 13.69 1.57
CA ALA A 76 3.24 14.93 1.58
C ALA A 76 3.96 15.14 2.92
N ALA A 77 3.28 14.88 4.04
CA ALA A 77 3.89 14.96 5.38
C ALA A 77 5.01 13.95 5.56
N LEU A 78 4.82 12.69 5.11
CA LEU A 78 5.87 11.67 5.16
C LEU A 78 7.09 12.05 4.33
N VAL A 79 6.87 12.53 3.09
CA VAL A 79 7.97 12.94 2.18
C VAL A 79 8.73 14.13 2.75
N ALA A 80 8.03 15.13 3.30
CA ALA A 80 8.67 16.28 3.93
C ALA A 80 9.54 15.85 5.11
N ALA A 81 8.99 15.05 6.03
CA ALA A 81 9.74 14.53 7.17
C ALA A 81 10.96 13.68 6.73
N ALA A 82 10.81 12.88 5.67
CA ALA A 82 11.92 12.10 5.12
C ALA A 82 13.01 13.00 4.53
N SER A 83 12.67 14.08 3.87
CA SER A 83 13.65 15.07 3.38
C SER A 83 14.43 15.72 4.50
N ASP A 84 13.80 15.95 5.66
CA ASP A 84 14.42 16.60 6.81
C ASP A 84 15.35 15.65 7.60
N HIS A 85 14.95 14.40 7.79
CA HIS A 85 15.63 13.44 8.66
C HIS A 85 16.45 12.37 7.94
N LEU A 86 16.18 12.14 6.65
CA LEU A 86 16.78 11.11 5.81
C LEU A 86 17.17 11.68 4.42
N PRO A 87 17.95 12.79 4.35
CA PRO A 87 18.18 13.52 3.10
C PRO A 87 18.93 12.72 2.02
N PHE A 88 19.62 11.65 2.40
CA PHE A 88 20.38 10.80 1.47
C PHE A 88 19.64 9.57 1.00
N VAL A 89 18.39 9.37 1.48
CA VAL A 89 17.60 8.18 1.15
C VAL A 89 16.68 8.46 -0.03
N VAL A 90 16.64 7.51 -0.96
CA VAL A 90 15.72 7.57 -2.11
C VAL A 90 14.36 7.01 -1.69
N LEU A 91 13.32 7.80 -1.92
CA LEU A 91 11.92 7.38 -1.79
C LEU A 91 11.33 7.13 -3.17
N ASP A 92 10.96 5.88 -3.45
CA ASP A 92 10.24 5.46 -4.65
C ASP A 92 8.73 5.37 -4.39
N GLY A 93 7.92 5.54 -5.44
CA GLY A 93 6.46 5.36 -5.37
C GLY A 93 5.71 6.53 -4.75
N VAL A 94 6.30 7.73 -4.79
CA VAL A 94 5.72 8.94 -4.20
C VAL A 94 4.59 9.56 -5.01
N GLU A 95 4.38 9.16 -6.29
CA GLU A 95 3.36 9.76 -7.15
C GLU A 95 1.95 9.27 -6.83
N ALA A 96 1.80 8.00 -6.43
CA ALA A 96 0.49 7.38 -6.19
C ALA A 96 0.55 6.17 -5.27
N GLY A 97 -0.61 5.63 -4.89
CA GLY A 97 -0.72 4.41 -4.09
C GLY A 97 -0.95 4.67 -2.61
N LEU A 98 -0.57 3.73 -1.77
CA LEU A 98 -0.70 3.76 -0.31
C LEU A 98 0.64 3.53 0.41
N HIS A 99 1.68 3.21 -0.36
CA HIS A 99 3.01 2.87 0.13
C HIS A 99 4.06 3.69 -0.61
N VAL A 100 5.14 3.96 0.09
CA VAL A 100 6.41 4.38 -0.50
C VAL A 100 7.47 3.35 -0.16
N VAL A 101 8.49 3.24 -1.00
CA VAL A 101 9.66 2.40 -0.77
C VAL A 101 10.83 3.30 -0.42
N LEU A 102 11.40 3.08 0.75
CA LEU A 102 12.62 3.70 1.20
C LEU A 102 13.78 2.75 0.84
N ARG A 103 14.65 3.18 -0.08
CA ARG A 103 15.83 2.40 -0.47
C ARG A 103 16.91 2.51 0.59
N LEU A 104 17.50 1.38 0.94
CA LEU A 104 18.66 1.30 1.83
C LEU A 104 19.90 0.84 1.05
N PRO A 105 21.11 1.21 1.49
CA PRO A 105 22.34 0.61 0.97
C PRO A 105 22.34 -0.92 1.06
N ASP A 106 23.07 -1.59 0.17
CA ASP A 106 23.05 -3.05 0.04
C ASP A 106 23.61 -3.79 1.26
N ASP A 107 24.48 -3.14 2.04
CA ASP A 107 25.08 -3.64 3.27
C ASP A 107 24.19 -3.46 4.51
N VAL A 108 23.09 -2.75 4.41
CA VAL A 108 22.15 -2.55 5.52
C VAL A 108 21.19 -3.74 5.63
N ASP A 109 21.13 -4.34 6.80
CA ASP A 109 20.17 -5.41 7.12
C ASP A 109 18.79 -4.82 7.38
N ASP A 110 17.92 -4.81 6.34
CA ASP A 110 16.56 -4.28 6.42
C ASP A 110 15.66 -5.09 7.38
N LEU A 111 15.91 -6.38 7.59
CA LEU A 111 15.22 -7.19 8.59
C LEU A 111 15.57 -6.74 10.01
N GLY A 112 16.84 -6.50 10.27
CA GLY A 112 17.30 -5.96 11.56
C GLY A 112 16.73 -4.56 11.82
N VAL A 113 16.63 -3.71 10.80
CA VAL A 113 15.96 -2.40 10.92
C VAL A 113 14.50 -2.56 11.30
N VAL A 114 13.75 -3.44 10.63
CA VAL A 114 12.34 -3.73 10.96
C VAL A 114 12.19 -4.17 12.41
N THR A 115 13.04 -5.09 12.88
CA THR A 115 13.01 -5.57 14.27
C THR A 115 13.20 -4.44 15.29
N ARG A 116 14.12 -3.50 15.03
CA ARG A 116 14.32 -2.32 15.89
C ARG A 116 13.12 -1.38 15.89
N LEU A 117 12.49 -1.20 14.74
CA LEU A 117 11.29 -0.36 14.59
C LEU A 117 10.09 -0.93 15.34
N GLU A 118 9.89 -2.25 15.29
CA GLU A 118 8.82 -2.93 16.04
C GLU A 118 8.94 -2.71 17.54
N GLN A 119 10.16 -2.65 18.09
CA GLN A 119 10.41 -2.39 19.51
C GLN A 119 9.95 -0.99 19.96
N VAL A 120 9.87 -0.05 19.03
CA VAL A 120 9.38 1.32 19.28
C VAL A 120 7.98 1.57 18.73
N GLY A 121 7.26 0.50 18.34
CA GLY A 121 5.87 0.56 17.90
C GLY A 121 5.67 1.05 16.46
N VAL A 122 6.72 1.04 15.64
CA VAL A 122 6.63 1.40 14.21
C VAL A 122 6.63 0.13 13.36
N ALA A 123 5.51 -0.13 12.69
CA ALA A 123 5.34 -1.29 11.83
C ALA A 123 5.65 -0.95 10.36
N VAL A 124 6.64 -1.63 9.79
CA VAL A 124 7.03 -1.53 8.38
C VAL A 124 7.35 -2.92 7.85
N SER A 125 7.52 -3.05 6.53
CA SER A 125 7.94 -4.33 5.94
C SER A 125 9.31 -4.19 5.28
N PRO A 126 10.20 -5.20 5.41
CA PRO A 126 11.47 -5.19 4.72
C PRO A 126 11.26 -5.40 3.22
N LEU A 127 11.94 -4.63 2.37
CA LEU A 127 11.82 -4.74 0.92
C LEU A 127 12.37 -6.08 0.41
N SER A 128 13.41 -6.60 1.06
CA SER A 128 14.01 -7.90 0.72
C SER A 128 13.01 -9.05 0.74
N ALA A 129 11.95 -8.98 1.54
CA ALA A 129 10.89 -10.00 1.57
C ALA A 129 10.03 -10.05 0.29
N TYR A 130 10.11 -9.03 -0.57
CA TYR A 130 9.36 -8.95 -1.83
C TYR A 130 10.23 -9.24 -3.06
N THR A 131 11.50 -9.58 -2.87
CA THR A 131 12.44 -9.88 -3.95
C THR A 131 12.65 -11.39 -4.11
N VAL A 132 12.80 -11.86 -5.35
CA VAL A 132 12.85 -13.30 -5.65
C VAL A 132 14.28 -13.76 -5.94
N ALA A 133 15.07 -13.02 -6.72
CA ALA A 133 16.40 -13.44 -7.17
C ALA A 133 17.51 -12.76 -6.37
N THR A 134 17.64 -11.44 -6.50
CA THR A 134 18.64 -10.65 -5.78
C THR A 134 17.93 -9.81 -4.74
N PRO A 135 18.27 -9.94 -3.45
CA PRO A 135 17.68 -9.10 -2.42
C PRO A 135 17.95 -7.62 -2.70
N VAL A 136 16.90 -6.81 -2.68
CA VAL A 136 17.00 -5.36 -2.70
C VAL A 136 16.68 -4.88 -1.30
N ARG A 137 17.60 -4.11 -0.71
CA ARG A 137 17.46 -3.61 0.66
C ARG A 137 16.59 -2.36 0.72
N GLY A 138 15.72 -2.31 1.71
CA GLY A 138 14.83 -1.17 1.88
C GLY A 138 13.66 -1.46 2.81
N LEU A 139 12.79 -0.47 2.94
CA LEU A 139 11.58 -0.56 3.75
C LEU A 139 10.36 -0.18 2.92
N VAL A 140 9.28 -0.93 3.06
CA VAL A 140 7.97 -0.61 2.49
C VAL A 140 7.14 0.07 3.57
N LEU A 141 6.86 1.36 3.38
CA LEU A 141 6.18 2.22 4.34
C LEU A 141 4.75 2.47 3.89
N CYS A 142 3.76 2.08 4.71
CA CYS A 142 2.35 2.36 4.44
C CYS A 142 1.94 3.68 5.10
N TYR A 143 1.69 4.71 4.32
CA TYR A 143 1.25 6.01 4.86
C TYR A 143 -0.27 6.13 5.02
N ALA A 144 -1.06 5.18 4.53
CA ALA A 144 -2.51 5.26 4.60
C ALA A 144 -3.06 5.32 6.04
N GLY A 145 -2.37 4.70 6.98
CA GLY A 145 -2.71 4.71 8.41
C GLY A 145 -1.95 5.76 9.23
N LEU A 146 -0.99 6.50 8.67
CA LEU A 146 -0.13 7.45 9.37
C LEU A 146 -0.76 8.86 9.36
N PRO A 147 -1.21 9.39 10.52
CA PRO A 147 -1.65 10.78 10.59
C PRO A 147 -0.50 11.75 10.27
N GLU A 148 -0.81 12.88 9.62
CA GLU A 148 0.19 13.89 9.24
C GLU A 148 1.01 14.37 10.47
N THR A 149 0.35 14.50 11.62
CA THR A 149 0.97 14.93 12.89
C THR A 149 1.98 13.93 13.47
N GLN A 150 1.96 12.68 13.00
CA GLN A 150 2.87 11.62 13.46
C GLN A 150 4.00 11.35 12.46
N ALA A 151 3.97 11.94 11.27
CA ALA A 151 4.93 11.66 10.22
C ALA A 151 6.37 11.98 10.65
N ASP A 152 6.60 13.12 11.27
CA ASP A 152 7.93 13.53 11.75
C ASP A 152 8.49 12.57 12.82
N ALA A 153 7.69 12.18 13.80
CA ALA A 153 8.11 11.23 14.84
C ALA A 153 8.41 9.84 14.25
N ALA A 154 7.57 9.38 13.29
CA ALA A 154 7.77 8.10 12.62
C ALA A 154 9.09 8.09 11.82
N VAL A 155 9.38 9.16 11.08
CA VAL A 155 10.62 9.25 10.28
C VAL A 155 11.86 9.39 11.17
N ARG A 156 11.77 10.10 12.28
CA ARG A 156 12.88 10.09 13.26
C ARG A 156 13.16 8.70 13.84
N ALA A 157 12.11 7.94 14.11
CA ALA A 157 12.28 6.54 14.53
C ALA A 157 12.94 5.68 13.43
N LEU A 158 12.57 5.90 12.16
CA LEU A 158 13.23 5.26 11.01
C LEU A 158 14.72 5.62 10.96
N ALA A 159 15.07 6.90 11.05
CA ALA A 159 16.47 7.36 11.04
C ALA A 159 17.29 6.73 12.18
N GLY A 160 16.72 6.71 13.39
CA GLY A 160 17.37 6.07 14.54
C GLY A 160 17.55 4.56 14.39
N ALA A 161 16.60 3.88 13.78
CA ALA A 161 16.67 2.44 13.56
C ALA A 161 17.62 2.04 12.41
N ILE A 162 17.76 2.88 11.38
CA ILE A 162 18.72 2.68 10.30
C ILE A 162 20.15 2.86 10.81
N GLY A 163 20.37 3.86 11.65
CA GLY A 163 21.66 4.19 12.24
C GLY A 163 22.46 5.20 11.40
N PRO A 164 23.36 5.96 12.03
CA PRO A 164 24.11 7.02 11.37
C PRO A 164 25.08 6.50 10.30
N ASP A 165 25.67 5.32 10.51
CA ASP A 165 26.69 4.75 9.62
C ASP A 165 26.11 4.32 8.26
N ALA A 166 24.82 4.07 8.19
CA ALA A 166 24.11 3.67 6.97
C ALA A 166 23.59 4.88 6.15
N LEU A 167 23.74 6.09 6.67
CA LEU A 167 23.21 7.32 6.08
C LEU A 167 24.32 8.26 5.56
N THR A 168 25.58 7.83 5.61
CA THR A 168 26.76 8.56 5.09
C THR A 168 27.27 7.93 3.81
#